data_bdc92d05a734310687988e19d4ca2539
#
_entry.id   bdc92d05a734310687988e19d4ca2539
#
_cell.length_a   1.000
_cell.length_b   1.000
_cell.length_c   1.000
_cell.angle_alpha   90.00
_cell.angle_beta   90.00
_cell.angle_gamma   90.00
#
_symmetry.space_group_name_H-M   'P 1'
#
loop_
_entity.id
_entity.type
_entity.pdbx_description
1 polymer ?
#
loop_
_entity_poly.entity_id
_entity_poly.type
_entity_poly.pdbx_seq_one_letter_code
_entity_poly.pdbx_strand_id
1 'polypeptide(L)'
;SPSQIRRFSLEAVVTVHGLIRPPKVNERNFALLRVESINELAPVEYAKRIHFDDLTPLHPIKRIMMEFDEKDYATRAVDLITPIGFGQRGLIVSPPRAGKTILLQKMARAVLKNYPDAYVFMLLIDERPEEVTDMEREVKGSNCEVVSSTFDEVASRHVHVAEIVQEKAKRMVEMGKDVVIFLDSITRLARAWNTECPSSGKVLSGGLDANALQNPKKFFGSARMVEEGGSLTILATA
;
A
#
# COMPACT_ATOMS: atom_id res chain seq x y z
N SER A 1 -18.00 11.57 -15.02
CA SER A 1 -18.87 10.84 -15.95
C SER A 1 -18.07 9.73 -16.67
N PRO A 2 -18.71 8.65 -17.19
CA PRO A 2 -18.01 7.59 -17.91
C PRO A 2 -17.17 8.09 -19.09
N SER A 3 -17.62 9.15 -19.78
CA SER A 3 -16.89 9.78 -20.87
C SER A 3 -15.58 10.44 -20.40
N GLN A 4 -15.57 11.08 -19.22
CA GLN A 4 -14.36 11.67 -18.66
C GLN A 4 -13.39 10.60 -18.17
N ILE A 5 -13.88 9.51 -17.57
CA ILE A 5 -13.06 8.37 -17.16
C ILE A 5 -12.31 7.82 -18.38
N ARG A 6 -13.01 7.57 -19.49
CA ARG A 6 -12.38 7.08 -20.72
C ARG A 6 -11.43 8.10 -21.35
N ARG A 7 -11.85 9.38 -21.42
CA ARG A 7 -11.05 10.43 -22.07
C ARG A 7 -9.70 10.66 -21.39
N PHE A 8 -9.66 10.58 -20.06
CA PHE A 8 -8.46 10.85 -19.27
C PHE A 8 -7.80 9.58 -18.74
N SER A 9 -8.25 8.40 -19.15
CA SER A 9 -7.77 7.10 -18.62
C SER A 9 -7.70 7.08 -17.10
N LEU A 10 -8.79 7.56 -16.46
CA LEU A 10 -8.86 7.60 -15.00
C LEU A 10 -9.02 6.20 -14.45
N GLU A 11 -8.20 5.87 -13.49
CA GLU A 11 -8.25 4.62 -12.73
C GLU A 11 -8.72 4.86 -11.30
N ALA A 12 -8.87 3.79 -10.54
CA ALA A 12 -9.21 3.89 -9.13
C ALA A 12 -8.11 4.65 -8.35
N VAL A 13 -8.55 5.42 -7.36
CA VAL A 13 -7.68 6.10 -6.37
C VAL A 13 -6.77 7.18 -6.96
N VAL A 14 -7.17 7.82 -8.06
CA VAL A 14 -6.51 9.03 -8.55
C VAL A 14 -7.14 10.28 -7.96
N THR A 15 -6.31 11.27 -7.65
CA THR A 15 -6.78 12.60 -7.21
C THR A 15 -7.05 13.47 -8.43
N VAL A 16 -8.28 13.98 -8.55
CA VAL A 16 -8.66 14.84 -9.67
C VAL A 16 -9.03 16.23 -9.15
N HIS A 17 -8.33 17.24 -9.64
CA HIS A 17 -8.69 18.63 -9.43
C HIS A 17 -9.45 19.19 -10.64
N GLY A 18 -10.48 20.00 -10.40
CA GLY A 18 -11.22 20.57 -11.48
C GLY A 18 -12.48 21.33 -11.05
N LEU A 19 -13.13 21.94 -12.02
CA LEU A 19 -14.38 22.67 -11.81
C LEU A 19 -15.55 21.72 -11.61
N ILE A 20 -16.31 21.93 -10.55
CA ILE A 20 -17.53 21.19 -10.25
C ILE A 20 -18.74 22.12 -10.29
N ARG A 21 -19.93 21.59 -10.54
CA ARG A 21 -21.20 22.26 -10.33
C ARG A 21 -22.04 21.52 -9.27
N PRO A 22 -22.89 22.22 -8.55
CA PRO A 22 -23.82 21.58 -7.62
C PRO A 22 -24.78 20.63 -8.35
N PRO A 23 -25.30 19.61 -7.65
CA PRO A 23 -26.26 18.67 -8.22
C PRO A 23 -27.56 19.40 -8.62
N LYS A 24 -28.17 18.99 -9.73
CA LYS A 24 -29.52 19.39 -10.13
C LYS A 24 -30.56 18.64 -9.30
N VAL A 25 -31.84 19.06 -9.40
CA VAL A 25 -32.95 18.52 -8.59
C VAL A 25 -33.02 16.99 -8.53
N ASN A 26 -32.59 16.28 -9.59
CA ASN A 26 -32.60 14.81 -9.70
C ASN A 26 -31.20 14.15 -9.62
N GLU A 27 -30.16 14.90 -9.30
CA GLU A 27 -28.81 14.40 -9.17
C GLU A 27 -28.40 14.31 -7.70
N ARG A 28 -27.72 13.23 -7.29
CA ARG A 28 -27.23 13.05 -5.91
C ARG A 28 -25.81 13.56 -5.71
N ASN A 29 -25.03 13.71 -6.79
CA ASN A 29 -23.62 14.01 -6.72
C ASN A 29 -23.26 15.28 -7.49
N PHE A 30 -22.20 15.95 -7.06
CA PHE A 30 -21.58 17.03 -7.82
C PHE A 30 -21.11 16.53 -9.20
N ALA A 31 -21.32 17.33 -10.22
CA ALA A 31 -20.86 17.02 -11.55
C ALA A 31 -19.52 17.72 -11.83
N LEU A 32 -18.50 16.94 -12.17
CA LEU A 32 -17.21 17.46 -12.63
C LEU A 32 -17.38 18.02 -14.06
N LEU A 33 -17.20 19.33 -14.21
CA LEU A 33 -17.33 20.02 -15.51
C LEU A 33 -16.04 19.97 -16.31
N ARG A 34 -14.92 20.26 -15.66
CA ARG A 34 -13.59 20.32 -16.28
C ARG A 34 -12.54 19.71 -15.35
N VAL A 35 -11.69 18.87 -15.91
CA VAL A 35 -10.48 18.34 -15.24
C VAL A 35 -9.34 19.32 -15.49
N GLU A 36 -8.70 19.79 -14.45
CA GLU A 36 -7.57 20.73 -14.49
C GLU A 36 -6.25 20.01 -14.24
N SER A 37 -6.23 19.11 -13.24
CA SER A 37 -5.08 18.24 -13.01
C SER A 37 -5.52 16.86 -12.51
N ILE A 38 -4.64 15.86 -12.70
CA ILE A 38 -4.81 14.49 -12.23
C ILE A 38 -3.50 14.11 -11.53
N ASN A 39 -3.56 13.75 -10.25
CA ASN A 39 -2.36 13.52 -9.41
C ASN A 39 -1.31 14.63 -9.56
N GLU A 40 -1.77 15.89 -9.54
CA GLU A 40 -0.93 17.10 -9.69
C GLU A 40 -0.35 17.33 -11.09
N LEU A 41 -0.52 16.40 -12.04
CA LEU A 41 -0.09 16.57 -13.42
C LEU A 41 -1.18 17.16 -14.32
N ALA A 42 -0.76 17.82 -15.39
CA ALA A 42 -1.67 18.19 -16.47
C ALA A 42 -2.30 16.93 -17.09
N PRO A 43 -3.61 16.95 -17.51
CA PRO A 43 -4.28 15.77 -18.05
C PRO A 43 -3.58 15.14 -19.26
N VAL A 44 -2.87 15.96 -20.06
CA VAL A 44 -2.10 15.49 -21.22
C VAL A 44 -0.85 14.71 -20.80
N GLU A 45 -0.19 15.14 -19.73
CA GLU A 45 0.99 14.47 -19.18
C GLU A 45 0.58 13.17 -18.48
N TYR A 46 -0.50 13.22 -17.69
CA TYR A 46 -1.05 12.04 -17.04
C TYR A 46 -1.44 10.95 -18.04
N ALA A 47 -1.98 11.32 -19.19
CA ALA A 47 -2.36 10.36 -20.24
C ALA A 47 -1.16 9.66 -20.91
N LYS A 48 0.05 10.22 -20.80
CA LYS A 48 1.28 9.62 -21.34
C LYS A 48 1.96 8.63 -20.39
N ARG A 49 1.49 8.52 -19.14
CA ARG A 49 2.08 7.60 -18.17
C ARG A 49 1.98 6.14 -18.64
N ILE A 50 2.95 5.35 -18.30
CA ILE A 50 2.91 3.90 -18.46
C ILE A 50 2.15 3.32 -17.26
N HIS A 51 1.21 2.40 -17.49
CA HIS A 51 0.47 1.74 -16.44
C HIS A 51 1.41 0.82 -15.63
N PHE A 52 1.13 0.68 -14.34
CA PHE A 52 1.98 -0.09 -13.42
C PHE A 52 2.28 -1.52 -13.90
N ASP A 53 1.29 -2.17 -14.51
CA ASP A 53 1.46 -3.55 -14.98
C ASP A 53 2.31 -3.65 -16.27
N ASP A 54 2.48 -2.55 -17.01
CA ASP A 54 3.29 -2.44 -18.22
C ASP A 54 4.71 -1.92 -17.95
N LEU A 55 5.01 -1.48 -16.70
CA LEU A 55 6.34 -1.03 -16.31
C LEU A 55 7.34 -2.19 -16.29
N THR A 56 8.60 -1.91 -16.66
CA THR A 56 9.68 -2.90 -16.71
C THR A 56 10.21 -3.25 -15.31
N PRO A 57 9.97 -4.47 -14.79
CA PRO A 57 10.41 -4.83 -13.45
C PRO A 57 11.93 -5.08 -13.39
N LEU A 58 12.57 -4.52 -12.37
CA LEU A 58 13.98 -4.73 -12.05
C LEU A 58 14.15 -5.43 -10.71
N HIS A 59 15.33 -6.03 -10.52
CA HIS A 59 15.74 -6.48 -9.20
C HIS A 59 15.99 -5.31 -8.25
N PRO A 60 15.72 -5.45 -6.95
CA PRO A 60 15.92 -4.40 -5.95
C PRO A 60 17.42 -4.17 -5.66
N ILE A 61 18.09 -3.38 -6.48
CA ILE A 61 19.53 -3.08 -6.38
C ILE A 61 19.83 -1.88 -5.47
N LYS A 62 18.89 -0.93 -5.32
CA LYS A 62 19.04 0.24 -4.46
C LYS A 62 18.64 -0.11 -3.04
N ARG A 63 19.61 -0.10 -2.12
CA ARG A 63 19.36 -0.43 -0.70
C ARG A 63 18.55 0.64 0.01
N ILE A 64 17.66 0.22 0.91
CA ILE A 64 17.01 1.07 1.91
C ILE A 64 17.80 0.96 3.20
N MET A 65 18.42 2.05 3.66
CA MET A 65 19.10 2.12 4.94
C MET A 65 18.07 2.26 6.06
N MET A 66 18.07 1.32 6.98
CA MET A 66 17.17 1.31 8.13
C MET A 66 17.82 1.93 9.37
N GLU A 67 19.13 2.05 9.42
CA GLU A 67 19.83 2.75 10.51
C GLU A 67 19.54 4.25 10.44
N PHE A 68 18.99 4.81 11.51
CA PHE A 68 18.65 6.23 11.61
C PHE A 68 19.01 6.84 12.97
N ASP A 69 19.34 6.00 13.97
CA ASP A 69 19.74 6.39 15.32
C ASP A 69 20.79 5.42 15.85
N GLU A 70 21.88 5.95 16.41
CA GLU A 70 22.98 5.16 16.96
C GLU A 70 22.54 4.21 18.10
N LYS A 71 21.47 4.56 18.81
CA LYS A 71 20.91 3.78 19.92
C LYS A 71 19.88 2.73 19.48
N ASP A 72 19.44 2.76 18.22
CA ASP A 72 18.48 1.78 17.71
C ASP A 72 19.19 0.57 17.09
N TYR A 73 19.50 -0.39 17.96
CA TYR A 73 20.16 -1.65 17.56
C TYR A 73 19.28 -2.52 16.65
N ALA A 74 17.94 -2.39 16.73
CA ALA A 74 17.04 -3.23 15.95
C ALA A 74 17.13 -2.92 14.44
N THR A 75 17.07 -1.67 14.05
CA THR A 75 17.19 -1.25 12.66
C THR A 75 18.59 -1.47 12.10
N ARG A 76 19.64 -1.30 12.93
CA ARG A 76 21.02 -1.65 12.58
C ARG A 76 21.19 -3.15 12.33
N ALA A 77 20.56 -4.00 13.16
CA ALA A 77 20.59 -5.45 12.98
C ALA A 77 19.92 -5.86 11.65
N VAL A 78 18.79 -5.22 11.28
CA VAL A 78 18.15 -5.43 9.98
C VAL A 78 19.11 -5.10 8.83
N ASP A 79 19.79 -3.98 8.90
CA ASP A 79 20.75 -3.56 7.87
C ASP A 79 21.95 -4.51 7.72
N LEU A 80 22.39 -5.13 8.80
CA LEU A 80 23.53 -6.04 8.80
C LEU A 80 23.16 -7.46 8.36
N ILE A 81 22.00 -7.97 8.81
CA ILE A 81 21.63 -9.38 8.65
C ILE A 81 20.73 -9.58 7.43
N THR A 82 19.79 -8.65 7.20
CA THR A 82 18.77 -8.77 6.15
C THR A 82 18.57 -7.43 5.44
N PRO A 83 19.57 -6.94 4.69
CA PRO A 83 19.45 -5.66 3.99
C PRO A 83 18.26 -5.68 3.03
N ILE A 84 17.51 -4.59 3.00
CA ILE A 84 16.30 -4.43 2.21
C ILE A 84 16.57 -3.45 1.08
N GLY A 85 16.05 -3.75 -0.12
CA GLY A 85 16.13 -2.86 -1.27
C GLY A 85 14.78 -2.26 -1.65
N PHE A 86 14.80 -1.14 -2.35
CA PHE A 86 13.61 -0.56 -2.96
C PHE A 86 13.01 -1.53 -3.98
N GLY A 87 11.70 -1.78 -3.87
CA GLY A 87 11.01 -2.79 -4.68
C GLY A 87 11.03 -4.20 -4.12
N GLN A 88 11.63 -4.41 -2.94
CA GLN A 88 11.73 -5.73 -2.31
C GLN A 88 10.43 -6.13 -1.61
N ARG A 89 10.20 -7.45 -1.57
CA ARG A 89 9.22 -8.12 -0.71
C ARG A 89 9.94 -8.66 0.51
N GLY A 90 9.47 -8.28 1.71
CA GLY A 90 10.03 -8.77 2.97
C GLY A 90 8.92 -9.31 3.88
N LEU A 91 9.19 -10.44 4.55
CA LEU A 91 8.28 -11.04 5.51
C LEU A 91 8.97 -11.13 6.86
N ILE A 92 8.33 -10.54 7.89
CA ILE A 92 8.78 -10.58 9.28
C ILE A 92 7.95 -11.64 10.00
N VAL A 93 8.55 -12.81 10.16
CA VAL A 93 7.89 -13.96 10.81
C VAL A 93 8.40 -14.08 12.24
N SER A 94 7.50 -14.06 13.20
CA SER A 94 7.84 -14.30 14.59
C SER A 94 6.63 -14.73 15.42
N PRO A 95 6.82 -15.37 16.57
CA PRO A 95 5.71 -15.71 17.46
C PRO A 95 4.98 -14.46 17.95
N PRO A 96 3.74 -14.61 18.45
CA PRO A 96 3.01 -13.51 19.07
C PRO A 96 3.82 -12.82 20.18
N ARG A 97 3.66 -11.50 20.34
CA ARG A 97 4.30 -10.68 21.37
C ARG A 97 5.83 -10.58 21.27
N ALA A 98 6.41 -10.88 20.13
CA ALA A 98 7.86 -10.77 19.89
C ALA A 98 8.31 -9.37 19.40
N GLY A 99 7.42 -8.37 19.43
CA GLY A 99 7.75 -6.98 19.07
C GLY A 99 7.69 -6.67 17.56
N LYS A 100 6.92 -7.45 16.77
CA LYS A 100 6.75 -7.22 15.32
C LYS A 100 6.31 -5.80 14.99
N THR A 101 5.24 -5.33 15.62
CA THR A 101 4.67 -3.99 15.41
C THR A 101 5.67 -2.89 15.76
N ILE A 102 6.43 -3.06 16.86
CA ILE A 102 7.48 -2.11 17.25
C ILE A 102 8.61 -2.07 16.21
N LEU A 103 8.99 -3.22 15.67
CA LEU A 103 10.00 -3.27 14.59
C LEU A 103 9.50 -2.56 13.33
N LEU A 104 8.24 -2.78 12.92
CA LEU A 104 7.63 -2.07 11.78
C LEU A 104 7.61 -0.54 11.99
N GLN A 105 7.23 -0.07 13.19
CA GLN A 105 7.25 1.35 13.55
C GLN A 105 8.65 1.95 13.38
N LYS A 106 9.67 1.27 13.88
CA LYS A 106 11.05 1.71 13.78
C LYS A 106 11.53 1.76 12.33
N MET A 107 11.23 0.73 11.54
CA MET A 107 11.57 0.68 10.12
C MET A 107 10.86 1.78 9.33
N ALA A 108 9.57 2.04 9.60
CA ALA A 108 8.84 3.13 8.97
C ALA A 108 9.45 4.51 9.29
N ARG A 109 9.81 4.76 10.56
CA ARG A 109 10.53 5.98 10.95
C ARG A 109 11.87 6.12 10.25
N ALA A 110 12.60 5.02 10.11
CA ALA A 110 13.88 5.00 9.39
C ALA A 110 13.72 5.43 7.93
N VAL A 111 12.72 4.87 7.24
CA VAL A 111 12.42 5.25 5.85
C VAL A 111 12.05 6.72 5.76
N LEU A 112 11.13 7.21 6.60
CA LEU A 112 10.69 8.61 6.58
C LEU A 112 11.84 9.60 6.88
N LYS A 113 12.79 9.22 7.76
CA LYS A 113 13.93 10.06 8.10
C LYS A 113 15.01 10.06 7.04
N ASN A 114 15.34 8.87 6.50
CA ASN A 114 16.44 8.71 5.55
C ASN A 114 16.03 9.03 4.11
N TYR A 115 14.74 8.90 3.78
CA TYR A 115 14.19 9.09 2.44
C TYR A 115 12.93 9.97 2.49
N PRO A 116 13.06 11.29 2.67
CA PRO A 116 11.93 12.20 2.84
C PRO A 116 11.00 12.25 1.62
N ASP A 117 11.50 11.88 0.42
CA ASP A 117 10.71 11.84 -0.82
C ASP A 117 9.94 10.52 -0.99
N ALA A 118 10.29 9.47 -0.24
CA ALA A 118 9.57 8.21 -0.26
C ALA A 118 8.23 8.32 0.46
N TYR A 119 7.23 7.61 -0.04
CA TYR A 119 5.91 7.57 0.57
C TYR A 119 5.72 6.28 1.37
N VAL A 120 5.23 6.40 2.58
CA VAL A 120 5.03 5.27 3.49
C VAL A 120 3.56 5.05 3.77
N PHE A 121 3.08 3.84 3.53
CA PHE A 121 1.78 3.36 4.01
C PHE A 121 1.98 2.41 5.18
N MET A 122 1.34 2.70 6.31
CA MET A 122 1.15 1.76 7.40
C MET A 122 -0.24 1.15 7.26
N LEU A 123 -0.30 -0.08 6.77
CA LEU A 123 -1.56 -0.81 6.53
C LEU A 123 -1.81 -1.80 7.67
N LEU A 124 -2.80 -1.50 8.51
CA LEU A 124 -3.17 -2.28 9.69
C LEU A 124 -4.49 -3.01 9.43
N ILE A 125 -4.44 -4.34 9.39
CA ILE A 125 -5.61 -5.17 9.06
C ILE A 125 -5.99 -6.04 10.24
N ASP A 126 -7.25 -5.91 10.69
CA ASP A 126 -7.82 -6.68 11.80
C ASP A 126 -7.04 -6.43 13.12
N GLU A 127 -6.52 -5.20 13.28
CA GLU A 127 -5.81 -4.76 14.48
C GLU A 127 -6.74 -4.04 15.45
N ARG A 128 -6.29 -3.86 16.70
CA ARG A 128 -7.08 -3.20 17.73
C ARG A 128 -7.06 -1.68 17.55
N PRO A 129 -8.15 -0.96 17.87
CA PRO A 129 -8.20 0.50 17.75
C PRO A 129 -7.09 1.23 18.52
N GLU A 130 -6.70 0.72 19.71
CA GLU A 130 -5.60 1.28 20.50
C GLU A 130 -4.25 1.15 19.79
N GLU A 131 -4.00 0.01 19.10
CA GLU A 131 -2.76 -0.21 18.32
C GLU A 131 -2.69 0.70 17.10
N VAL A 132 -3.84 0.98 16.47
CA VAL A 132 -3.96 1.96 15.38
C VAL A 132 -3.60 3.35 15.86
N THR A 133 -4.18 3.78 16.98
CA THR A 133 -3.91 5.10 17.58
C THR A 133 -2.43 5.25 17.95
N ASP A 134 -1.82 4.23 18.52
CA ASP A 134 -0.40 4.23 18.87
C ASP A 134 0.47 4.34 17.60
N MET A 135 0.11 3.61 16.52
CA MET A 135 0.80 3.70 15.24
C MET A 135 0.73 5.13 14.65
N GLU A 136 -0.45 5.75 14.65
CA GLU A 136 -0.65 7.12 14.18
C GLU A 136 0.16 8.15 14.98
N ARG A 137 0.36 7.92 16.27
CA ARG A 137 1.16 8.79 17.14
C ARG A 137 2.66 8.63 16.92
N GLU A 138 3.09 7.38 16.71
CA GLU A 138 4.49 7.01 16.63
C GLU A 138 5.08 7.21 15.23
N VAL A 139 4.29 7.00 14.16
CA VAL A 139 4.76 7.13 12.78
C VAL A 139 4.14 8.36 12.15
N LYS A 140 4.82 9.51 12.28
CA LYS A 140 4.37 10.79 11.75
C LYS A 140 5.32 11.29 10.67
N GLY A 141 4.76 11.76 9.57
CA GLY A 141 5.51 12.37 8.47
C GLY A 141 4.57 12.95 7.42
N SER A 142 5.03 13.94 6.66
CA SER A 142 4.27 14.53 5.55
C SER A 142 3.93 13.51 4.46
N ASN A 143 4.82 12.53 4.27
CA ASN A 143 4.68 11.45 3.28
C ASN A 143 4.36 10.11 3.95
N CYS A 144 3.55 10.11 5.02
CA CYS A 144 3.12 8.91 5.72
C CYS A 144 1.60 8.90 5.90
N GLU A 145 0.99 7.78 5.60
CA GLU A 145 -0.43 7.55 5.80
C GLU A 145 -0.64 6.24 6.55
N VAL A 146 -1.33 6.32 7.68
CA VAL A 146 -1.78 5.14 8.44
C VAL A 146 -3.20 4.82 7.99
N VAL A 147 -3.38 3.64 7.42
CA VAL A 147 -4.67 3.16 6.93
C VAL A 147 -5.00 1.87 7.68
N SER A 148 -6.16 1.83 8.29
CA SER A 148 -6.55 0.70 9.13
C SER A 148 -7.95 0.17 8.81
N SER A 149 -8.13 -1.09 9.15
CA SER A 149 -9.43 -1.73 9.29
C SER A 149 -9.38 -2.59 10.55
N THR A 150 -10.17 -2.22 11.55
CA THR A 150 -10.12 -2.77 12.90
C THR A 150 -10.87 -4.09 13.01
N PHE A 151 -10.60 -4.86 14.08
CA PHE A 151 -11.12 -6.23 14.24
C PHE A 151 -12.65 -6.34 14.32
N ASP A 152 -13.35 -5.25 14.58
CA ASP A 152 -14.81 -5.15 14.63
C ASP A 152 -15.46 -4.96 13.25
N GLU A 153 -14.65 -4.73 12.21
CA GLU A 153 -15.13 -4.58 10.83
C GLU A 153 -15.25 -5.94 10.11
N VAL A 154 -16.05 -5.97 9.06
CA VAL A 154 -16.28 -7.18 8.24
C VAL A 154 -15.10 -7.47 7.31
N ALA A 155 -14.91 -8.75 6.94
CA ALA A 155 -13.81 -9.20 6.08
C ALA A 155 -13.72 -8.44 4.76
N SER A 156 -14.85 -8.13 4.12
CA SER A 156 -14.91 -7.33 2.88
C SER A 156 -14.28 -5.95 3.04
N ARG A 157 -14.41 -5.34 4.23
CA ARG A 157 -13.77 -4.04 4.52
C ARG A 157 -12.26 -4.17 4.57
N HIS A 158 -11.72 -5.22 5.21
CA HIS A 158 -10.29 -5.49 5.26
C HIS A 158 -9.69 -5.65 3.85
N VAL A 159 -10.37 -6.42 3.00
CA VAL A 159 -9.98 -6.61 1.60
C VAL A 159 -10.00 -5.29 0.85
N HIS A 160 -11.10 -4.54 0.93
CA HIS A 160 -11.27 -3.29 0.19
C HIS A 160 -10.24 -2.22 0.58
N VAL A 161 -9.93 -2.09 1.86
CA VAL A 161 -8.90 -1.17 2.35
C VAL A 161 -7.52 -1.53 1.79
N ALA A 162 -7.17 -2.82 1.79
CA ALA A 162 -5.90 -3.28 1.24
C ALA A 162 -5.80 -3.02 -0.28
N GLU A 163 -6.86 -3.26 -1.03
CA GLU A 163 -6.94 -2.99 -2.47
C GLU A 163 -6.79 -1.49 -2.77
N ILE A 164 -7.47 -0.62 -2.01
CA ILE A 164 -7.34 0.84 -2.17
C ILE A 164 -5.90 1.29 -1.94
N VAL A 165 -5.25 0.83 -0.87
CA VAL A 165 -3.85 1.18 -0.57
C VAL A 165 -2.93 0.69 -1.68
N GLN A 166 -3.13 -0.55 -2.17
CA GLN A 166 -2.34 -1.10 -3.26
C GLN A 166 -2.48 -0.29 -4.56
N GLU A 167 -3.71 0.04 -4.95
CA GLU A 167 -3.96 0.84 -6.16
C GLU A 167 -3.40 2.26 -6.01
N LYS A 168 -3.51 2.88 -4.83
CA LYS A 168 -2.91 4.18 -4.56
C LYS A 168 -1.38 4.13 -4.69
N ALA A 169 -0.76 3.10 -4.12
CA ALA A 169 0.68 2.88 -4.22
C ALA A 169 1.14 2.69 -5.68
N LYS A 170 0.41 1.89 -6.47
CA LYS A 170 0.69 1.72 -7.90
C LYS A 170 0.63 3.05 -8.66
N ARG A 171 -0.43 3.85 -8.44
CA ARG A 171 -0.55 5.20 -9.06
C ARG A 171 0.63 6.10 -8.73
N MET A 172 1.17 6.01 -7.50
CA MET A 172 2.33 6.79 -7.10
C MET A 172 3.63 6.31 -7.77
N VAL A 173 3.79 4.98 -7.93
CA VAL A 173 4.94 4.41 -8.65
C VAL A 173 4.93 4.79 -10.13
N GLU A 174 3.77 4.82 -10.79
CA GLU A 174 3.61 5.32 -12.16
C GLU A 174 4.05 6.78 -12.33
N MET A 175 4.08 7.52 -11.22
CA MET A 175 4.57 8.90 -11.13
C MET A 175 6.07 8.98 -10.75
N GLY A 176 6.77 7.84 -10.74
CA GLY A 176 8.18 7.76 -10.41
C GLY A 176 8.51 7.84 -8.92
N LYS A 177 7.52 7.67 -8.02
CA LYS A 177 7.74 7.73 -6.56
C LYS A 177 8.18 6.38 -6.00
N ASP A 178 9.06 6.42 -5.01
CA ASP A 178 9.37 5.26 -4.17
C ASP A 178 8.30 5.12 -3.08
N VAL A 179 7.62 3.98 -3.04
CA VAL A 179 6.53 3.70 -2.10
C VAL A 179 6.86 2.47 -1.25
N VAL A 180 6.68 2.58 0.06
CA VAL A 180 6.87 1.47 1.00
C VAL A 180 5.58 1.20 1.76
N ILE A 181 5.07 -0.02 1.63
CA ILE A 181 3.91 -0.50 2.40
C ILE A 181 4.41 -1.38 3.54
N PHE A 182 4.14 -0.98 4.76
CA PHE A 182 4.28 -1.81 5.96
C PHE A 182 2.92 -2.41 6.31
N LEU A 183 2.79 -3.73 6.24
CA LEU A 183 1.52 -4.45 6.46
C LEU A 183 1.55 -5.24 7.77
N ASP A 184 0.69 -4.90 8.71
CA ASP A 184 0.41 -5.70 9.91
C ASP A 184 -1.05 -6.16 9.90
N SER A 185 -1.38 -7.40 9.58
CA SER A 185 -0.52 -8.49 9.15
C SER A 185 -1.06 -9.15 7.87
N ILE A 186 -0.16 -9.74 7.08
CA ILE A 186 -0.55 -10.48 5.86
C ILE A 186 -1.36 -11.75 6.19
N THR A 187 -1.13 -12.34 7.34
CA THR A 187 -1.88 -13.51 7.81
C THR A 187 -3.36 -13.19 7.97
N ARG A 188 -3.69 -12.05 8.60
CA ARG A 188 -5.06 -11.60 8.80
C ARG A 188 -5.72 -11.18 7.49
N LEU A 189 -4.97 -10.49 6.64
CA LEU A 189 -5.44 -10.12 5.30
C LEU A 189 -5.75 -11.36 4.45
N ALA A 190 -4.90 -12.40 4.50
CA ALA A 190 -5.14 -13.66 3.81
C ALA A 190 -6.40 -14.39 4.32
N ARG A 191 -6.67 -14.32 5.63
CA ARG A 191 -7.90 -14.85 6.22
C ARG A 191 -9.14 -14.09 5.74
N ALA A 192 -9.07 -12.76 5.66
CA ALA A 192 -10.15 -11.95 5.12
C ALA A 192 -10.46 -12.31 3.67
N TRP A 193 -9.45 -12.46 2.83
CA TRP A 193 -9.64 -12.93 1.45
C TRP A 193 -10.21 -14.35 1.38
N ASN A 194 -9.81 -15.25 2.30
CA ASN A 194 -10.40 -16.59 2.36
C ASN A 194 -11.89 -16.55 2.69
N THR A 195 -12.32 -15.62 3.53
CA THR A 195 -13.75 -15.45 3.87
C THR A 195 -14.55 -14.89 2.68
N GLU A 196 -13.97 -13.97 1.92
CA GLU A 196 -14.61 -13.32 0.77
C GLU A 196 -14.51 -14.15 -0.53
N CYS A 197 -13.61 -15.13 -0.58
CA CYS A 197 -13.41 -15.96 -1.77
C CYS A 197 -14.61 -16.87 -2.01
N PRO A 198 -15.19 -16.91 -3.22
CA PRO A 198 -16.18 -17.90 -3.58
C PRO A 198 -15.63 -19.31 -3.38
N SER A 199 -16.41 -20.19 -2.74
CA SER A 199 -15.96 -21.56 -2.47
C SER A 199 -15.65 -22.32 -3.76
N SER A 200 -14.44 -22.86 -3.85
CA SER A 200 -14.02 -23.73 -4.95
C SER A 200 -14.48 -25.17 -4.78
N GLY A 201 -15.07 -25.52 -3.62
CA GLY A 201 -15.38 -26.90 -3.23
C GLY A 201 -14.15 -27.72 -2.82
N LYS A 202 -12.93 -27.15 -2.85
CA LYS A 202 -11.67 -27.79 -2.45
C LYS A 202 -11.06 -27.02 -1.30
N VAL A 203 -11.00 -27.64 -0.14
CA VAL A 203 -10.42 -27.05 1.07
C VAL A 203 -9.06 -27.66 1.32
N LEU A 204 -8.05 -26.80 1.47
CA LEU A 204 -6.69 -27.14 1.86
C LEU A 204 -6.58 -27.26 3.38
N SER A 205 -5.41 -27.68 3.89
CA SER A 205 -5.13 -27.72 5.32
C SER A 205 -5.33 -26.34 5.97
N GLY A 206 -5.87 -26.31 7.19
CA GLY A 206 -6.13 -25.06 7.91
C GLY A 206 -7.40 -24.31 7.48
N GLY A 207 -8.32 -24.96 6.73
CA GLY A 207 -9.60 -24.35 6.34
C GLY A 207 -9.48 -23.32 5.20
N LEU A 208 -8.39 -23.33 4.44
CA LEU A 208 -8.17 -22.43 3.32
C LEU A 208 -8.81 -22.99 2.04
N ASP A 209 -9.59 -22.18 1.33
CA ASP A 209 -10.02 -22.50 -0.03
C ASP A 209 -8.82 -22.53 -0.99
N ALA A 210 -8.87 -23.42 -1.99
CA ALA A 210 -7.78 -23.57 -2.94
C ALA A 210 -7.45 -22.27 -3.71
N ASN A 211 -8.42 -21.38 -3.90
CA ASN A 211 -8.28 -20.10 -4.59
C ASN A 211 -7.95 -18.93 -3.64
N ALA A 212 -8.10 -19.10 -2.33
CA ALA A 212 -8.00 -18.02 -1.34
C ALA A 212 -6.65 -17.30 -1.32
N LEU A 213 -5.56 -18.01 -1.65
CA LEU A 213 -4.21 -17.45 -1.64
C LEU A 213 -3.82 -16.69 -2.91
N GLN A 214 -4.66 -16.66 -3.94
CA GLN A 214 -4.33 -15.97 -5.20
C GLN A 214 -4.21 -14.45 -5.01
N ASN A 215 -5.16 -13.82 -4.31
CA ASN A 215 -5.15 -12.38 -4.07
C ASN A 215 -4.03 -11.93 -3.13
N PRO A 216 -3.79 -12.59 -1.97
CA PRO A 216 -2.61 -12.34 -1.14
C PRO A 216 -1.29 -12.42 -1.92
N LYS A 217 -1.14 -13.43 -2.80
CA LYS A 217 0.04 -13.57 -3.66
C LYS A 217 0.16 -12.42 -4.66
N LYS A 218 -0.93 -11.99 -5.29
CA LYS A 218 -0.95 -10.85 -6.21
C LYS A 218 -0.60 -9.55 -5.47
N PHE A 219 -1.17 -9.33 -4.30
CA PHE A 219 -0.87 -8.16 -3.47
C PHE A 219 0.61 -8.11 -3.13
N PHE A 220 1.15 -9.16 -2.51
CA PHE A 220 2.55 -9.23 -2.10
C PHE A 220 3.50 -9.29 -3.30
N GLY A 221 3.07 -9.94 -4.39
CA GLY A 221 3.82 -10.04 -5.65
C GLY A 221 3.87 -8.75 -6.47
N SER A 222 3.06 -7.74 -6.14
CA SER A 222 3.10 -6.45 -6.84
C SER A 222 4.34 -5.62 -6.50
N ALA A 223 5.04 -5.93 -5.40
CA ALA A 223 6.28 -5.26 -5.03
C ALA A 223 7.35 -5.48 -6.11
N ARG A 224 7.88 -4.37 -6.64
CA ARG A 224 8.92 -4.34 -7.66
C ARG A 224 9.60 -2.97 -7.71
N MET A 225 10.86 -2.96 -8.12
CA MET A 225 11.55 -1.78 -8.62
C MET A 225 11.29 -1.71 -10.12
N VAL A 226 11.15 -0.52 -10.70
CA VAL A 226 10.89 -0.35 -12.13
C VAL A 226 11.95 0.50 -12.80
N GLU A 227 12.21 0.23 -14.09
CA GLU A 227 13.26 0.90 -14.87
C GLU A 227 12.91 2.35 -15.14
N GLU A 228 11.64 2.64 -15.35
CA GLU A 228 11.10 3.97 -15.66
C GLU A 228 11.16 4.93 -14.45
N GLY A 229 11.55 4.42 -13.30
CA GLY A 229 11.68 5.18 -12.04
C GLY A 229 10.58 4.84 -11.03
N GLY A 230 10.95 4.94 -9.77
CA GLY A 230 10.09 4.56 -8.65
C GLY A 230 10.16 3.08 -8.27
N SER A 231 9.53 2.75 -7.18
CA SER A 231 9.48 1.38 -6.66
C SER A 231 8.30 1.17 -5.73
N LEU A 232 7.81 -0.07 -5.67
CA LEU A 232 6.86 -0.53 -4.66
C LEU A 232 7.52 -1.58 -3.78
N THR A 233 7.79 -1.23 -2.53
CA THR A 233 8.33 -2.15 -1.50
C THR A 233 7.20 -2.59 -0.58
N ILE A 234 7.12 -3.87 -0.26
CA ILE A 234 6.11 -4.39 0.69
C ILE A 234 6.80 -5.20 1.77
N LEU A 235 6.69 -4.73 3.01
CA LEU A 235 7.20 -5.39 4.21
C LEU A 235 6.02 -5.78 5.10
N ALA A 236 5.80 -7.08 5.27
CA ALA A 236 4.65 -7.60 5.97
C ALA A 236 5.05 -8.42 7.20
N THR A 237 4.18 -8.42 8.22
CA THR A 237 4.29 -9.33 9.37
C THR A 237 3.44 -10.57 9.16
N ALA A 238 3.85 -11.69 9.76
CA ALA A 238 3.12 -12.96 9.81
C ALA A 238 3.25 -13.62 11.20
#